data_9e7e8b7d3e005714ddc3a298f850bec1
#
_entry.id   9e7e8b7d3e005714ddc3a298f850bec1
#
_cell.length_a   1.000
_cell.length_b   1.000
_cell.length_c   1.000
_cell.angle_alpha   90.00
_cell.angle_beta   90.00
_cell.angle_gamma   90.00
#
_symmetry.space_group_name_H-M   'P 1'
#
loop_
_entity.id
_entity.type
_entity.pdbx_description
1 polymer ?
#
loop_
_entity_poly.entity_id
_entity_poly.type
_entity_poly.pdbx_seq_one_letter_code
_entity_poly.pdbx_strand_id
1 'polypeptide(L)'
;RLSLVGSEMCIRDRSGHMLSTGFSKEVNELVQRLAKEYNLPSIDRMDSSKDYRFTYIGYDGPKRTAEEKEASFIKALEKLQPDQRYLFLDHPALDNDEMKTVFHIGYEDVALDRQGVTDLLTSPRVRKAIEDKDIKLISINQLTKGLPRAAATPKLDKAMNRYLDAVKKAGQDLHSIMIVQHGNVIAEEWMGEGKEDEPHILNSVSKTFTATAVGLAASEGRLKLTDKVISFFPDKLPATVSENLAAMTVRDLLTMNCGHDTDPTGTVRKKADADWVQEFLAFPVEHKPGTFYTYNSLGTYMLSAIVQKVTGEKVVDYLYPRLFRPLGIVNARWQESPQGVNTGGWGLYLKTEDLAKMGQLFLQKGNWNGQQILPEEWVKEASACQVPSLPAGMKPEMLKKAKMSAKTSDWLQGYGYQMWRCRHNAYRAD
;
A
#
# COMPACT_ATOMS: atom_id res chain seq x y z
N ARG A 1 -3.64 -5.13 18.02
CA ARG A 1 -3.49 -5.56 16.59
C ARG A 1 -3.22 -7.07 16.46
N LEU A 2 -2.80 -7.77 17.50
CA LEU A 2 -2.71 -9.24 17.53
C LEU A 2 -4.07 -9.92 17.32
N SER A 3 -5.15 -9.33 17.84
CA SER A 3 -6.52 -9.85 17.69
C SER A 3 -7.04 -9.84 16.24
N LEU A 4 -6.55 -8.95 15.39
CA LEU A 4 -6.97 -8.85 13.99
C LEU A 4 -6.49 -10.03 13.12
N VAL A 5 -5.34 -10.62 13.43
CA VAL A 5 -4.81 -11.75 12.65
C VAL A 5 -5.64 -13.01 12.86
N GLY A 6 -6.08 -13.28 14.08
CA GLY A 6 -6.94 -14.44 14.39
C GLY A 6 -8.38 -14.28 13.86
N SER A 7 -9.02 -13.13 14.08
CA SER A 7 -10.43 -12.92 13.70
C SER A 7 -10.62 -12.70 12.20
N GLU A 8 -9.73 -11.99 11.52
CA GLU A 8 -9.81 -11.82 10.06
C GLU A 8 -9.56 -13.13 9.32
N MET A 9 -8.65 -13.98 9.80
CA MET A 9 -8.46 -15.32 9.25
C MET A 9 -9.71 -16.19 9.38
N CYS A 10 -10.37 -16.18 10.52
CA CYS A 10 -11.59 -16.97 10.72
C CYS A 10 -12.78 -16.49 9.88
N ILE A 11 -12.86 -15.20 9.57
CA ILE A 11 -13.98 -14.63 8.81
C ILE A 11 -13.73 -14.70 7.31
N ARG A 12 -12.50 -14.46 6.84
CA ARG A 12 -12.17 -14.39 5.41
C ARG A 12 -11.67 -15.71 4.81
N ASP A 13 -11.00 -16.53 5.60
CA ASP A 13 -10.39 -17.80 5.16
C ASP A 13 -11.07 -19.03 5.78
N ARG A 14 -12.36 -18.96 6.10
CA ARG A 14 -13.11 -20.11 6.62
C ARG A 14 -12.92 -21.37 5.77
N SER A 15 -12.85 -21.21 4.46
CA SER A 15 -12.57 -22.30 3.54
C SER A 15 -11.12 -22.79 3.65
N GLY A 16 -10.12 -21.89 3.73
CA GLY A 16 -8.71 -22.26 3.82
C GLY A 16 -8.36 -22.94 5.14
N HIS A 17 -8.88 -22.46 6.25
CA HIS A 17 -8.64 -23.05 7.56
C HIS A 17 -9.28 -24.43 7.73
N MET A 18 -10.53 -24.59 7.35
CA MET A 18 -11.21 -25.89 7.42
C MET A 18 -10.60 -26.90 6.44
N LEU A 19 -10.04 -26.45 5.35
CA LEU A 19 -9.46 -27.28 4.30
C LEU A 19 -8.01 -27.71 4.60
N SER A 20 -7.31 -27.04 5.53
CA SER A 20 -5.92 -27.38 5.90
C SER A 20 -5.79 -28.48 6.96
N THR A 21 -6.87 -28.98 7.53
CA THR A 21 -6.84 -29.79 8.75
C THR A 21 -7.17 -31.29 8.58
N GLY A 22 -6.73 -31.91 7.50
CA GLY A 22 -6.74 -33.39 7.43
C GLY A 22 -7.91 -33.99 6.67
N PHE A 23 -8.42 -33.28 5.68
CA PHE A 23 -9.40 -33.82 4.73
C PHE A 23 -8.79 -34.75 3.70
N SER A 24 -9.64 -35.36 2.87
CA SER A 24 -9.19 -36.27 1.85
C SER A 24 -8.17 -35.66 0.87
N LYS A 25 -7.42 -36.51 0.18
CA LYS A 25 -6.43 -36.12 -0.84
C LYS A 25 -7.07 -35.19 -1.88
N GLU A 26 -8.29 -35.50 -2.31
CA GLU A 26 -9.02 -34.77 -3.34
C GLU A 26 -9.35 -33.33 -2.87
N VAL A 27 -9.74 -33.18 -1.60
CA VAL A 27 -10.00 -31.86 -1.01
C VAL A 27 -8.72 -31.05 -0.90
N ASN A 28 -7.61 -31.66 -0.49
CA ASN A 28 -6.33 -30.97 -0.43
C ASN A 28 -5.85 -30.51 -1.81
N GLU A 29 -5.99 -31.34 -2.84
CA GLU A 29 -5.67 -30.98 -4.23
C GLU A 29 -6.56 -29.82 -4.75
N LEU A 30 -7.86 -29.85 -4.41
CA LEU A 30 -8.77 -28.74 -4.73
C LEU A 30 -8.33 -27.43 -4.05
N VAL A 31 -7.98 -27.49 -2.76
CA VAL A 31 -7.50 -26.32 -2.01
C VAL A 31 -6.23 -25.77 -2.63
N GLN A 32 -5.26 -26.60 -2.95
CA GLN A 32 -4.01 -26.18 -3.60
C GLN A 32 -4.28 -25.51 -4.94
N ARG A 33 -5.19 -26.06 -5.73
CA ARG A 33 -5.61 -25.47 -7.01
C ARG A 33 -6.25 -24.10 -6.81
N LEU A 34 -7.23 -24.00 -5.89
CA LEU A 34 -7.93 -22.76 -5.60
C LEU A 34 -6.96 -21.72 -4.99
N ALA A 35 -6.08 -22.12 -4.08
CA ALA A 35 -5.09 -21.22 -3.52
C ALA A 35 -4.18 -20.65 -4.62
N LYS A 36 -3.77 -21.46 -5.58
CA LYS A 36 -2.99 -21.02 -6.74
C LYS A 36 -3.80 -20.11 -7.66
N GLU A 37 -5.04 -20.48 -7.98
CA GLU A 37 -5.96 -19.73 -8.85
C GLU A 37 -6.26 -18.33 -8.30
N TYR A 38 -6.51 -18.25 -6.98
CA TYR A 38 -6.85 -17.00 -6.31
C TYR A 38 -5.66 -16.32 -5.63
N ASN A 39 -4.43 -16.78 -5.90
CA ASN A 39 -3.19 -16.25 -5.30
C ASN A 39 -3.27 -16.14 -3.77
N LEU A 40 -3.86 -17.15 -3.13
CA LEU A 40 -3.94 -17.24 -1.68
C LEU A 40 -2.75 -18.03 -1.12
N PRO A 41 -2.18 -17.63 0.02
CA PRO A 41 -1.17 -18.44 0.68
C PRO A 41 -1.80 -19.77 1.11
N SER A 42 -1.30 -20.88 0.58
CA SER A 42 -1.70 -22.21 1.06
C SER A 42 -0.79 -22.64 2.19
N ILE A 43 -1.40 -23.00 3.31
CA ILE A 43 -0.72 -23.58 4.45
C ILE A 43 -0.78 -25.08 4.27
N ASP A 44 0.26 -25.67 3.67
CA ASP A 44 0.33 -27.11 3.51
C ASP A 44 1.19 -27.73 4.61
N ARG A 45 0.55 -28.49 5.49
CA ARG A 45 1.23 -29.28 6.53
C ARG A 45 2.06 -30.43 5.97
N MET A 46 1.77 -30.88 4.75
CA MET A 46 2.31 -32.12 4.21
C MET A 46 3.51 -31.93 3.27
N ASP A 47 3.70 -30.74 2.74
CA ASP A 47 4.82 -30.48 1.84
C ASP A 47 6.06 -29.99 2.61
N SER A 48 6.92 -30.93 2.92
CA SER A 48 8.17 -30.67 3.64
C SER A 48 9.21 -29.87 2.82
N SER A 49 8.96 -29.59 1.55
CA SER A 49 9.90 -28.92 0.66
C SER A 49 9.69 -27.40 0.54
N LYS A 50 8.63 -26.84 1.16
CA LYS A 50 8.27 -25.41 1.00
C LYS A 50 8.63 -24.55 2.19
N ASP A 51 9.08 -23.33 1.91
CA ASP A 51 9.52 -22.32 2.89
C ASP A 51 8.42 -21.77 3.83
N TYR A 52 7.21 -22.34 3.81
CA TYR A 52 6.05 -21.90 4.61
C TYR A 52 5.81 -22.73 5.85
N ARG A 53 6.75 -23.61 6.22
CA ARG A 53 6.57 -24.44 7.41
C ARG A 53 6.48 -23.59 8.66
N PHE A 54 5.50 -23.91 9.48
CA PHE A 54 5.43 -23.46 10.84
C PHE A 54 4.98 -24.58 11.74
N THR A 55 5.40 -24.46 12.99
CA THR A 55 4.98 -25.36 14.05
C THR A 55 3.78 -24.74 14.76
N TYR A 56 2.71 -25.51 14.92
CA TYR A 56 1.60 -25.05 15.74
C TYR A 56 2.01 -24.99 17.21
N ILE A 57 1.71 -23.88 17.86
CA ILE A 57 1.81 -23.76 19.32
C ILE A 57 0.42 -23.59 19.89
N GLY A 58 0.24 -24.13 21.08
CA GLY A 58 -0.98 -24.00 21.90
C GLY A 58 -0.64 -23.52 23.28
N TYR A 59 -1.48 -23.84 24.22
CA TYR A 59 -1.25 -23.58 25.63
C TYR A 59 -0.40 -24.69 26.26
N ASP A 60 0.59 -24.31 27.07
CA ASP A 60 1.41 -25.26 27.82
C ASP A 60 0.93 -25.31 29.29
N GLY A 61 -0.31 -25.75 29.48
CA GLY A 61 -0.96 -25.84 30.77
C GLY A 61 -2.47 -25.67 30.71
N PRO A 62 -3.13 -25.39 31.86
CA PRO A 62 -4.54 -25.10 31.91
C PRO A 62 -4.95 -23.91 31.03
N LYS A 63 -6.19 -23.90 30.53
CA LYS A 63 -6.71 -22.87 29.62
C LYS A 63 -8.20 -22.59 29.81
N ARG A 64 -8.73 -22.82 30.99
CA ARG A 64 -10.18 -22.62 31.29
C ARG A 64 -10.52 -21.17 31.61
N THR A 65 -9.60 -20.46 32.29
CA THR A 65 -9.79 -19.04 32.60
C THR A 65 -8.86 -18.16 31.78
N ALA A 66 -9.10 -16.86 31.75
CA ALA A 66 -8.24 -15.89 31.07
C ALA A 66 -6.81 -15.91 31.65
N GLU A 67 -6.68 -15.98 32.98
CA GLU A 67 -5.40 -16.05 33.70
C GLU A 67 -4.64 -17.33 33.37
N GLU A 68 -5.35 -18.47 33.34
CA GLU A 68 -4.75 -19.76 32.94
C GLU A 68 -4.28 -19.73 31.50
N LYS A 69 -5.08 -19.17 30.57
CA LYS A 69 -4.68 -19.00 29.17
C LYS A 69 -3.42 -18.13 29.06
N GLU A 70 -3.40 -16.99 29.72
CA GLU A 70 -2.25 -16.08 29.73
C GLU A 70 -0.97 -16.78 30.22
N ALA A 71 -1.04 -17.40 31.38
CA ALA A 71 0.11 -18.08 31.99
C ALA A 71 0.60 -19.25 31.13
N SER A 72 -0.32 -20.08 30.62
CA SER A 72 -0.02 -21.25 29.79
C SER A 72 0.53 -20.85 28.42
N PHE A 73 0.08 -19.73 27.86
CA PHE A 73 0.61 -19.21 26.61
C PHE A 73 2.00 -18.62 26.78
N ILE A 74 2.23 -17.81 27.82
CA ILE A 74 3.60 -17.29 28.13
C ILE A 74 4.58 -18.43 28.29
N LYS A 75 4.19 -19.50 29.02
CA LYS A 75 5.01 -20.70 29.17
C LYS A 75 5.25 -21.42 27.83
N ALA A 76 4.28 -21.42 26.92
CA ALA A 76 4.49 -21.96 25.58
C ALA A 76 5.51 -21.13 24.79
N LEU A 77 5.45 -19.78 24.89
CA LEU A 77 6.44 -18.91 24.28
C LEU A 77 7.87 -19.17 24.76
N GLU A 78 8.06 -19.59 26.01
CA GLU A 78 9.39 -19.91 26.55
C GLU A 78 10.09 -21.06 25.82
N LYS A 79 9.33 -21.96 25.20
CA LYS A 79 9.83 -23.13 24.50
C LYS A 79 10.18 -22.89 23.03
N LEU A 80 9.88 -21.71 22.50
CA LEU A 80 10.15 -21.39 21.12
C LEU A 80 11.66 -21.37 20.84
N GLN A 81 12.05 -21.89 19.68
CA GLN A 81 13.44 -21.95 19.24
C GLN A 81 13.72 -20.83 18.24
N PRO A 82 14.91 -20.23 18.25
CA PRO A 82 15.34 -19.26 17.26
C PRO A 82 15.18 -19.78 15.83
N ASP A 83 15.00 -18.87 14.88
CA ASP A 83 14.89 -19.14 13.43
C ASP A 83 13.81 -20.14 13.03
N GLN A 84 12.81 -20.33 13.88
CA GLN A 84 11.64 -21.15 13.63
C GLN A 84 10.39 -20.28 13.46
N ARG A 85 9.43 -20.78 12.69
CA ARG A 85 8.13 -20.13 12.48
C ARG A 85 7.05 -20.89 13.24
N TYR A 86 6.23 -20.14 13.95
CA TYR A 86 5.17 -20.70 14.76
C TYR A 86 3.82 -20.08 14.40
N LEU A 87 2.76 -20.88 14.48
CA LEU A 87 1.38 -20.42 14.33
C LEU A 87 0.62 -20.72 15.61
N PHE A 88 0.09 -19.68 16.23
CA PHE A 88 -0.94 -19.77 17.27
C PHE A 88 -2.31 -19.51 16.63
N LEU A 89 -3.26 -20.39 16.88
CA LEU A 89 -4.60 -20.30 16.33
C LEU A 89 -5.62 -20.49 17.45
N ASP A 90 -6.46 -19.48 17.65
CA ASP A 90 -7.56 -19.52 18.59
C ASP A 90 -8.66 -18.54 18.14
N HIS A 91 -9.80 -18.51 18.86
CA HIS A 91 -11.02 -17.81 18.47
C HIS A 91 -11.37 -16.70 19.48
N PRO A 92 -10.83 -15.49 19.35
CA PRO A 92 -11.20 -14.38 20.22
C PRO A 92 -12.62 -13.90 19.95
N ALA A 93 -13.37 -13.58 21.00
CA ALA A 93 -14.64 -12.88 20.95
C ALA A 93 -14.89 -12.15 22.29
N LEU A 94 -15.88 -11.26 22.31
CA LEU A 94 -16.35 -10.62 23.54
C LEU A 94 -17.42 -11.48 24.19
N ASP A 95 -17.43 -11.55 25.51
CA ASP A 95 -18.53 -12.15 26.29
C ASP A 95 -19.72 -11.17 26.36
N ASN A 96 -20.52 -11.18 25.30
CA ASN A 96 -21.73 -10.36 25.19
C ASN A 96 -22.95 -11.22 24.86
N ASP A 97 -24.13 -10.61 24.89
CA ASP A 97 -25.39 -11.32 24.72
C ASP A 97 -25.52 -12.05 23.38
N GLU A 98 -24.93 -11.47 22.31
CA GLU A 98 -24.88 -12.11 21.00
C GLU A 98 -24.02 -13.37 21.02
N MET A 99 -22.82 -13.31 21.62
CA MET A 99 -21.90 -14.44 21.67
C MET A 99 -22.41 -15.55 22.58
N LYS A 100 -23.18 -15.25 23.65
CA LYS A 100 -23.82 -16.23 24.50
C LYS A 100 -24.87 -17.11 23.83
N THR A 101 -25.33 -16.70 22.65
CA THR A 101 -26.21 -17.53 21.81
C THR A 101 -25.46 -18.59 21.01
N VAL A 102 -24.13 -18.53 20.97
CA VAL A 102 -23.24 -19.44 20.25
C VAL A 102 -22.72 -20.50 21.19
N PHE A 103 -23.31 -21.69 21.14
CA PHE A 103 -22.87 -22.84 21.97
C PHE A 103 -23.19 -24.16 21.26
N HIS A 104 -22.65 -25.25 21.77
CA HIS A 104 -23.04 -26.61 21.41
C HIS A 104 -22.93 -27.51 22.65
N ILE A 105 -23.57 -28.67 22.58
CA ILE A 105 -23.59 -29.62 23.71
C ILE A 105 -22.16 -30.00 24.10
N GLY A 106 -21.80 -29.78 25.35
CA GLY A 106 -20.47 -30.04 25.91
C GLY A 106 -19.48 -28.88 25.75
N TYR A 107 -19.95 -27.75 25.25
CA TYR A 107 -19.17 -26.48 25.16
C TYR A 107 -20.16 -25.29 25.30
N GLU A 108 -20.75 -25.19 26.46
CA GLU A 108 -21.76 -24.17 26.75
C GLU A 108 -21.15 -22.79 27.04
N ASP A 109 -19.91 -22.75 27.56
CA ASP A 109 -19.22 -21.53 27.98
C ASP A 109 -18.39 -20.88 26.84
N VAL A 110 -18.85 -21.01 25.59
CA VAL A 110 -18.13 -20.50 24.40
C VAL A 110 -17.81 -19.01 24.51
N ALA A 111 -18.76 -18.19 24.99
CA ALA A 111 -18.57 -16.74 25.09
C ALA A 111 -17.46 -16.40 26.10
N LEU A 112 -17.49 -17.01 27.26
CA LEU A 112 -16.49 -16.80 28.31
C LEU A 112 -15.10 -17.31 27.88
N ASP A 113 -15.03 -18.49 27.26
CA ASP A 113 -13.78 -19.06 26.76
C ASP A 113 -13.13 -18.15 25.72
N ARG A 114 -13.91 -17.62 24.78
CA ARG A 114 -13.43 -16.72 23.72
C ARG A 114 -13.07 -15.32 24.22
N GLN A 115 -13.76 -14.82 25.27
CA GLN A 115 -13.35 -13.60 25.97
C GLN A 115 -11.96 -13.80 26.57
N GLY A 116 -11.68 -14.94 27.20
CA GLY A 116 -10.36 -15.26 27.72
C GLY A 116 -9.27 -15.28 26.66
N VAL A 117 -9.60 -15.63 25.40
CA VAL A 117 -8.66 -15.49 24.25
C VAL A 117 -8.44 -14.02 23.89
N THR A 118 -9.51 -13.21 23.94
CA THR A 118 -9.40 -11.75 23.70
C THR A 118 -8.49 -11.10 24.74
N ASP A 119 -8.68 -11.44 26.02
CA ASP A 119 -7.89 -10.93 27.14
C ASP A 119 -6.42 -11.34 27.00
N LEU A 120 -6.16 -12.61 26.66
CA LEU A 120 -4.82 -13.10 26.32
C LEU A 120 -4.14 -12.26 25.22
N LEU A 121 -4.82 -12.06 24.09
CA LEU A 121 -4.25 -11.37 22.93
C LEU A 121 -4.07 -9.87 23.15
N THR A 122 -4.74 -9.30 24.13
CA THR A 122 -4.60 -7.88 24.51
C THR A 122 -3.74 -7.68 25.76
N SER A 123 -3.28 -8.75 26.39
CA SER A 123 -2.51 -8.72 27.65
C SER A 123 -1.17 -8.00 27.51
N PRO A 124 -0.86 -7.01 28.36
CA PRO A 124 0.46 -6.39 28.43
C PRO A 124 1.56 -7.39 28.81
N ARG A 125 1.26 -8.42 29.61
CA ARG A 125 2.23 -9.45 30.01
C ARG A 125 2.62 -10.34 28.84
N VAL A 126 1.66 -10.72 28.00
CA VAL A 126 1.92 -11.48 26.77
C VAL A 126 2.75 -10.64 25.80
N ARG A 127 2.40 -9.36 25.63
CA ARG A 127 3.17 -8.44 24.79
C ARG A 127 4.61 -8.34 25.25
N LYS A 128 4.80 -8.15 26.55
CA LYS A 128 6.16 -8.11 27.13
C LYS A 128 6.91 -9.41 26.92
N ALA A 129 6.30 -10.56 27.07
CA ALA A 129 6.94 -11.85 26.84
C ALA A 129 7.36 -12.06 25.38
N ILE A 130 6.59 -11.52 24.43
CA ILE A 130 6.92 -11.51 22.99
C ILE A 130 8.12 -10.59 22.72
N GLU A 131 8.14 -9.39 23.31
CA GLU A 131 9.23 -8.41 23.19
C GLU A 131 10.51 -8.92 23.83
N ASP A 132 10.45 -9.44 25.05
CA ASP A 132 11.62 -9.94 25.82
C ASP A 132 12.32 -11.12 25.11
N LYS A 133 11.60 -11.83 24.24
CA LYS A 133 12.14 -12.95 23.43
C LYS A 133 12.45 -12.58 21.99
N ASP A 134 12.36 -11.32 21.63
CA ASP A 134 12.56 -10.83 20.24
C ASP A 134 11.72 -11.62 19.21
N ILE A 135 10.49 -11.97 19.58
CA ILE A 135 9.58 -12.70 18.69
C ILE A 135 8.98 -11.74 17.68
N LYS A 136 9.31 -11.91 16.42
CA LYS A 136 8.73 -11.13 15.32
C LYS A 136 7.31 -11.64 14.98
N LEU A 137 6.31 -10.81 15.24
CA LEU A 137 4.94 -11.09 14.80
C LEU A 137 4.81 -10.78 13.31
N ILE A 138 4.37 -11.76 12.55
CA ILE A 138 4.17 -11.64 11.10
C ILE A 138 2.75 -12.04 10.72
N SER A 139 2.21 -11.44 9.68
CA SER A 139 0.96 -11.88 9.07
C SER A 139 1.22 -13.04 8.09
N ILE A 140 0.18 -13.81 7.76
CA ILE A 140 0.29 -14.86 6.73
C ILE A 140 0.74 -14.29 5.38
N ASN A 141 0.31 -13.06 5.05
CA ASN A 141 0.75 -12.40 3.83
C ASN A 141 2.26 -12.09 3.81
N GLN A 142 2.91 -11.99 4.98
CA GLN A 142 4.37 -11.84 5.07
C GLN A 142 5.10 -13.18 4.90
N LEU A 143 4.38 -14.30 4.89
CA LEU A 143 4.91 -15.61 4.51
C LEU A 143 4.89 -15.82 2.99
N THR A 144 4.12 -15.04 2.25
CA THR A 144 4.17 -15.07 0.79
C THR A 144 5.54 -14.57 0.36
N LYS A 145 6.22 -15.34 -0.49
CA LYS A 145 7.50 -14.90 -1.07
C LYS A 145 7.27 -13.55 -1.75
N GLY A 146 8.16 -12.63 -1.48
CA GLY A 146 8.28 -11.41 -2.25
C GLY A 146 8.55 -11.72 -3.74
N LEU A 147 8.99 -10.74 -4.49
CA LEU A 147 9.46 -10.96 -5.86
C LEU A 147 10.55 -12.03 -5.86
N PRO A 148 10.57 -12.96 -6.82
CA PRO A 148 11.62 -13.96 -6.90
C PRO A 148 12.98 -13.28 -7.08
N ARG A 149 14.02 -13.89 -6.49
CA ARG A 149 15.42 -13.42 -6.60
C ARG A 149 16.15 -14.28 -7.61
N ALA A 150 16.95 -13.64 -8.46
CA ALA A 150 17.87 -14.31 -9.36
C ALA A 150 19.30 -13.77 -9.17
N ALA A 151 20.28 -14.59 -9.47
CA ALA A 151 21.68 -14.19 -9.35
C ALA A 151 21.98 -13.00 -10.28
N ALA A 152 22.66 -12.00 -9.74
CA ALA A 152 23.20 -10.91 -10.53
C ALA A 152 24.32 -11.42 -11.47
N THR A 153 24.49 -10.74 -12.59
CA THR A 153 25.67 -10.97 -13.42
C THR A 153 26.89 -10.26 -12.83
N PRO A 154 28.13 -10.78 -13.01
CA PRO A 154 29.35 -10.08 -12.54
C PRO A 154 29.48 -8.65 -13.05
N LYS A 155 28.90 -8.36 -14.23
CA LYS A 155 28.84 -6.99 -14.78
C LYS A 155 27.92 -6.10 -13.99
N LEU A 156 26.76 -6.61 -13.55
CA LEU A 156 25.82 -5.87 -12.73
C LEU A 156 26.39 -5.61 -11.34
N ASP A 157 26.98 -6.62 -10.69
CA ASP A 157 27.63 -6.45 -9.38
C ASP A 157 28.69 -5.36 -9.40
N LYS A 158 29.54 -5.38 -10.45
CA LYS A 158 30.56 -4.34 -10.62
C LYS A 158 29.94 -2.95 -10.87
N ALA A 159 28.80 -2.87 -11.57
CA ALA A 159 28.12 -1.60 -11.81
C ALA A 159 27.44 -1.09 -10.54
N MET A 160 26.83 -1.98 -9.75
CA MET A 160 26.22 -1.69 -8.46
C MET A 160 27.23 -1.13 -7.48
N ASN A 161 28.36 -1.83 -7.29
CA ASN A 161 29.44 -1.38 -6.41
C ASN A 161 29.96 0.02 -6.81
N ARG A 162 30.19 0.27 -8.09
CA ARG A 162 30.61 1.60 -8.56
C ARG A 162 29.56 2.68 -8.28
N TYR A 163 28.27 2.35 -8.42
CA TYR A 163 27.19 3.28 -8.14
C TYR A 163 27.13 3.61 -6.64
N LEU A 164 27.18 2.61 -5.77
CA LEU A 164 27.17 2.78 -4.32
C LEU A 164 28.37 3.59 -3.83
N ASP A 165 29.57 3.32 -4.38
CA ASP A 165 30.78 4.11 -4.09
C ASP A 165 30.61 5.58 -4.51
N ALA A 166 30.00 5.83 -5.67
CA ALA A 166 29.75 7.18 -6.14
C ALA A 166 28.73 7.92 -5.25
N VAL A 167 27.64 7.26 -4.84
CA VAL A 167 26.65 7.79 -3.90
C VAL A 167 27.31 8.17 -2.57
N LYS A 168 28.09 7.25 -2.00
CA LYS A 168 28.84 7.48 -0.76
C LYS A 168 29.81 8.65 -0.88
N LYS A 169 30.58 8.70 -1.98
CA LYS A 169 31.54 9.78 -2.26
C LYS A 169 30.85 11.13 -2.45
N ALA A 170 29.65 11.15 -2.99
CA ALA A 170 28.84 12.36 -3.17
C ALA A 170 28.14 12.81 -1.87
N GLY A 171 28.24 12.03 -0.76
CA GLY A 171 27.58 12.33 0.50
C GLY A 171 26.03 12.27 0.40
N GLN A 172 25.50 11.49 -0.56
CA GLN A 172 24.07 11.33 -0.71
C GLN A 172 23.53 10.28 0.26
N ASP A 173 22.40 10.59 0.87
CA ASP A 173 21.70 9.69 1.78
C ASP A 173 20.78 8.76 0.98
N LEU A 174 21.27 7.56 0.68
CA LEU A 174 20.52 6.51 -0.02
C LEU A 174 20.12 5.42 0.99
N HIS A 175 18.81 5.21 1.17
CA HIS A 175 18.32 4.23 2.14
C HIS A 175 18.16 2.83 1.53
N SER A 176 17.79 2.72 0.27
CA SER A 176 17.63 1.42 -0.37
C SER A 176 17.69 1.54 -1.89
N ILE A 177 18.06 0.44 -2.52
CA ILE A 177 17.97 0.24 -3.96
C ILE A 177 17.51 -1.19 -4.24
N MET A 178 16.63 -1.35 -5.22
CA MET A 178 16.19 -2.65 -5.73
C MET A 178 16.08 -2.58 -7.24
N ILE A 179 16.68 -3.54 -7.93
CA ILE A 179 16.61 -3.68 -9.38
C ILE A 179 15.85 -4.97 -9.70
N VAL A 180 14.77 -4.81 -10.47
CA VAL A 180 13.96 -5.94 -10.95
C VAL A 180 14.12 -6.06 -12.45
N GLN A 181 14.43 -7.26 -12.94
CA GLN A 181 14.53 -7.58 -14.35
C GLN A 181 13.82 -8.90 -14.63
N HIS A 182 12.95 -8.92 -15.64
CA HIS A 182 12.15 -10.11 -16.01
C HIS A 182 11.38 -10.71 -14.82
N GLY A 183 10.86 -9.85 -13.95
CA GLY A 183 10.10 -10.24 -12.76
C GLY A 183 10.94 -10.75 -11.58
N ASN A 184 12.27 -10.78 -11.69
CA ASN A 184 13.18 -11.17 -10.61
C ASN A 184 13.95 -9.99 -10.07
N VAL A 185 14.13 -9.92 -8.75
CA VAL A 185 15.09 -9.04 -8.12
C VAL A 185 16.48 -9.57 -8.43
N ILE A 186 17.31 -8.75 -9.08
CA ILE A 186 18.67 -9.10 -9.50
C ILE A 186 19.74 -8.32 -8.75
N ALA A 187 19.36 -7.26 -8.02
CA ALA A 187 20.22 -6.54 -7.08
C ALA A 187 19.35 -5.82 -6.06
N GLU A 188 19.76 -5.80 -4.82
CA GLU A 188 19.12 -5.11 -3.72
C GLU A 188 20.12 -4.76 -2.63
N GLU A 189 19.97 -3.56 -2.03
CA GLU A 189 20.80 -3.09 -0.92
C GLU A 189 20.01 -2.14 -0.02
N TRP A 190 20.30 -2.20 1.27
CA TRP A 190 19.77 -1.29 2.29
C TRP A 190 20.93 -0.60 3.01
N MET A 191 20.82 0.72 3.20
CA MET A 191 21.89 1.55 3.74
C MET A 191 21.31 2.59 4.70
N GLY A 192 22.18 3.13 5.56
CA GLY A 192 21.78 4.16 6.52
C GLY A 192 20.62 3.70 7.41
N GLU A 193 19.52 4.42 7.36
CA GLU A 193 18.30 4.08 8.10
C GLU A 193 17.40 3.08 7.34
N GLY A 194 17.78 2.68 6.12
CA GLY A 194 17.01 1.76 5.29
C GLY A 194 17.06 0.33 5.80
N LYS A 195 15.89 -0.32 5.87
CA LYS A 195 15.77 -1.73 6.24
C LYS A 195 14.80 -2.45 5.32
N GLU A 196 15.06 -3.73 5.10
CA GLU A 196 14.26 -4.57 4.21
C GLU A 196 12.78 -4.62 4.62
N ASP A 197 12.53 -4.76 5.91
CA ASP A 197 11.19 -5.01 6.45
C ASP A 197 10.46 -3.75 6.93
N GLU A 198 11.11 -2.58 6.94
CA GLU A 198 10.52 -1.35 7.43
C GLU A 198 9.96 -0.49 6.29
N PRO A 199 8.67 -0.06 6.39
CA PRO A 199 8.11 0.87 5.43
C PRO A 199 8.76 2.25 5.53
N HIS A 200 9.21 2.79 4.41
CA HIS A 200 9.66 4.17 4.26
C HIS A 200 8.51 5.10 3.92
N ILE A 201 8.64 6.35 4.34
CA ILE A 201 7.75 7.41 3.85
C ILE A 201 8.03 7.66 2.37
N LEU A 202 6.97 7.59 1.58
CA LEU A 202 6.99 7.99 0.18
C LEU A 202 6.51 9.44 0.09
N ASN A 203 7.36 10.29 -0.42
CA ASN A 203 6.97 11.64 -0.76
C ASN A 203 6.08 11.60 -2.00
N SER A 204 6.50 12.18 -3.09
CA SER A 204 5.64 12.29 -4.28
C SER A 204 5.38 10.98 -5.02
N VAL A 205 6.14 9.92 -4.78
CA VAL A 205 5.81 8.57 -5.27
C VAL A 205 4.40 8.12 -4.83
N SER A 206 3.89 8.62 -3.70
CA SER A 206 2.50 8.43 -3.25
C SER A 206 1.46 8.78 -4.32
N LYS A 207 1.76 9.75 -5.18
CA LYS A 207 0.85 10.25 -6.24
C LYS A 207 0.42 9.16 -7.22
N THR A 208 1.34 8.25 -7.55
CA THR A 208 1.04 7.13 -8.46
C THR A 208 0.00 6.19 -7.88
N PHE A 209 0.02 5.97 -6.55
CA PHE A 209 -0.98 5.17 -5.87
C PHE A 209 -2.35 5.89 -5.81
N THR A 210 -2.35 7.21 -5.61
CA THR A 210 -3.58 8.01 -5.68
C THR A 210 -4.18 7.97 -7.08
N ALA A 211 -3.37 8.12 -8.12
CA ALA A 211 -3.84 7.98 -9.51
C ALA A 211 -4.40 6.58 -9.78
N THR A 212 -3.76 5.54 -9.24
CA THR A 212 -4.26 4.16 -9.35
C THR A 212 -5.63 4.00 -8.69
N ALA A 213 -5.86 4.63 -7.52
CA ALA A 213 -7.17 4.63 -6.88
C ALA A 213 -8.24 5.34 -7.74
N VAL A 214 -7.88 6.45 -8.39
CA VAL A 214 -8.77 7.13 -9.35
C VAL A 214 -9.10 6.22 -10.54
N GLY A 215 -8.10 5.51 -11.08
CA GLY A 215 -8.29 4.57 -12.20
C GLY A 215 -9.23 3.42 -11.84
N LEU A 216 -9.07 2.86 -10.66
CA LEU A 216 -9.97 1.82 -10.15
C LEU A 216 -11.39 2.36 -9.94
N ALA A 217 -11.56 3.53 -9.32
CA ALA A 217 -12.85 4.16 -9.11
C ALA A 217 -13.54 4.50 -10.44
N ALA A 218 -12.78 4.94 -11.44
CA ALA A 218 -13.30 5.18 -12.78
C ALA A 218 -13.75 3.87 -13.48
N SER A 219 -12.97 2.80 -13.35
CA SER A 219 -13.33 1.49 -13.91
C SER A 219 -14.56 0.86 -13.23
N GLU A 220 -14.79 1.18 -11.96
CA GLU A 220 -16.00 0.82 -11.20
C GLU A 220 -17.21 1.73 -11.53
N GLY A 221 -17.04 2.72 -12.41
CA GLY A 221 -18.10 3.65 -12.78
C GLY A 221 -18.48 4.68 -11.72
N ARG A 222 -17.64 4.86 -10.68
CA ARG A 222 -17.89 5.78 -9.56
C ARG A 222 -17.60 7.24 -9.88
N LEU A 223 -16.77 7.49 -10.88
CA LEU A 223 -16.44 8.82 -11.40
C LEU A 223 -16.01 8.72 -12.87
N LYS A 224 -15.98 9.86 -13.55
CA LYS A 224 -15.41 10.02 -14.89
C LYS A 224 -14.29 11.05 -14.85
N LEU A 225 -13.27 10.88 -15.67
CA LEU A 225 -12.17 11.85 -15.74
C LEU A 225 -12.62 13.24 -16.23
N THR A 226 -13.79 13.31 -16.88
CA THR A 226 -14.43 14.55 -17.34
C THR A 226 -15.31 15.23 -16.29
N ASP A 227 -15.55 14.58 -15.14
CA ASP A 227 -16.36 15.16 -14.07
C ASP A 227 -15.71 16.43 -13.53
N LYS A 228 -16.56 17.42 -13.22
CA LYS A 228 -16.11 18.70 -12.69
C LYS A 228 -15.71 18.57 -11.22
N VAL A 229 -14.54 19.07 -10.85
CA VAL A 229 -14.03 18.98 -9.46
C VAL A 229 -15.03 19.59 -8.48
N ILE A 230 -15.65 20.71 -8.84
CA ILE A 230 -16.64 21.39 -7.99
C ILE A 230 -17.90 20.56 -7.70
N SER A 231 -18.25 19.63 -8.57
CA SER A 231 -19.45 18.81 -8.41
C SER A 231 -19.35 17.81 -7.25
N PHE A 232 -18.15 17.47 -6.81
CA PHE A 232 -17.95 16.57 -5.68
C PHE A 232 -18.08 17.28 -4.31
N PHE A 233 -17.92 18.61 -4.27
CA PHE A 233 -17.88 19.40 -3.04
C PHE A 233 -18.74 20.68 -3.12
N PRO A 234 -20.05 20.57 -3.42
CA PRO A 234 -20.91 21.73 -3.58
C PRO A 234 -21.04 22.57 -2.31
N ASP A 235 -20.85 21.95 -1.15
CA ASP A 235 -20.89 22.54 0.18
C ASP A 235 -19.59 23.30 0.58
N LYS A 236 -18.52 23.19 -0.23
CA LYS A 236 -17.21 23.78 0.06
C LYS A 236 -16.76 24.84 -0.97
N LEU A 237 -17.66 25.27 -1.82
CA LEU A 237 -17.34 26.25 -2.84
C LEU A 237 -17.06 27.65 -2.26
N PRO A 238 -16.14 28.42 -2.87
CA PRO A 238 -15.97 29.83 -2.50
C PRO A 238 -17.21 30.65 -2.88
N ALA A 239 -17.37 31.81 -2.28
CA ALA A 239 -18.49 32.70 -2.55
C ALA A 239 -18.64 33.09 -4.03
N THR A 240 -17.53 33.11 -4.77
CA THR A 240 -17.49 33.31 -6.22
C THR A 240 -16.73 32.20 -6.88
N VAL A 241 -17.39 31.43 -7.73
CA VAL A 241 -16.80 30.37 -8.56
C VAL A 241 -16.37 30.97 -9.89
N SER A 242 -15.06 31.04 -10.16
CA SER A 242 -14.54 31.51 -11.45
C SER A 242 -14.85 30.53 -12.57
N GLU A 243 -14.88 31.02 -13.82
CA GLU A 243 -15.05 30.15 -15.00
C GLU A 243 -14.00 29.05 -15.06
N ASN A 244 -12.74 29.35 -14.74
CA ASN A 244 -11.67 28.37 -14.71
C ASN A 244 -11.89 27.31 -13.63
N LEU A 245 -12.28 27.70 -12.40
CA LEU A 245 -12.59 26.73 -11.35
C LEU A 245 -13.77 25.83 -11.76
N ALA A 246 -14.83 26.40 -12.34
CA ALA A 246 -15.98 25.67 -12.84
C ALA A 246 -15.63 24.69 -13.98
N ALA A 247 -14.62 25.03 -14.78
CA ALA A 247 -14.17 24.18 -15.90
C ALA A 247 -13.27 23.02 -15.46
N MET A 248 -12.59 23.08 -14.31
CA MET A 248 -11.61 22.11 -13.84
C MET A 248 -12.22 20.70 -13.73
N THR A 249 -11.50 19.71 -14.26
CA THR A 249 -11.93 18.29 -14.30
C THR A 249 -10.96 17.42 -13.48
N VAL A 250 -11.39 16.18 -13.17
CA VAL A 250 -10.55 15.15 -12.57
C VAL A 250 -9.28 14.90 -13.41
N ARG A 251 -9.40 14.93 -14.75
CA ARG A 251 -8.25 14.78 -15.66
C ARG A 251 -7.23 15.90 -15.47
N ASP A 252 -7.67 17.14 -15.28
CA ASP A 252 -6.77 18.28 -15.08
C ASP A 252 -5.96 18.12 -13.78
N LEU A 253 -6.56 17.56 -12.72
CA LEU A 253 -5.86 17.19 -11.50
C LEU A 253 -4.82 16.07 -11.75
N LEU A 254 -5.19 15.01 -12.48
CA LEU A 254 -4.30 13.88 -12.81
C LEU A 254 -3.09 14.31 -13.61
N THR A 255 -3.25 15.29 -14.49
CA THR A 255 -2.20 15.74 -15.43
C THR A 255 -1.45 16.98 -14.95
N MET A 256 -1.66 17.42 -13.71
CA MET A 256 -1.01 18.64 -13.18
C MET A 256 -1.35 19.93 -13.96
N ASN A 257 -2.56 19.98 -14.53
CA ASN A 257 -3.04 21.11 -15.33
C ASN A 257 -4.26 21.78 -14.68
N CYS A 258 -4.26 21.93 -13.35
CA CYS A 258 -5.37 22.52 -12.60
C CYS A 258 -5.66 23.98 -12.98
N GLY A 259 -4.68 24.67 -13.57
CA GLY A 259 -4.77 26.09 -13.90
C GLY A 259 -4.24 27.04 -12.81
N HIS A 260 -3.66 26.52 -11.74
CA HIS A 260 -2.96 27.32 -10.74
C HIS A 260 -1.59 27.77 -11.27
N ASP A 261 -1.20 29.02 -11.06
CA ASP A 261 0.14 29.51 -11.39
C ASP A 261 1.23 28.90 -10.49
N THR A 262 0.88 28.53 -9.25
CA THR A 262 1.79 27.92 -8.27
C THR A 262 1.11 26.80 -7.49
N ASP A 263 1.90 25.92 -6.85
CA ASP A 263 1.40 24.88 -5.93
C ASP A 263 1.01 25.49 -4.57
N PRO A 264 -0.28 25.47 -4.17
CA PRO A 264 -0.73 26.04 -2.90
C PRO A 264 -0.41 25.17 -1.67
N THR A 265 0.13 23.98 -1.85
CA THR A 265 0.37 22.98 -0.78
C THR A 265 1.12 23.59 0.42
N GLY A 266 2.20 24.32 0.16
CA GLY A 266 3.03 24.91 1.21
C GLY A 266 2.30 25.96 2.06
N THR A 267 1.36 26.68 1.47
CA THR A 267 0.53 27.69 2.16
C THR A 267 -0.56 27.01 2.99
N VAL A 268 -1.25 26.03 2.41
CA VAL A 268 -2.38 25.35 3.05
C VAL A 268 -1.93 24.51 4.24
N ARG A 269 -0.83 23.78 4.13
CA ARG A 269 -0.28 22.95 5.21
C ARG A 269 0.12 23.73 6.48
N LYS A 270 0.39 25.02 6.36
CA LYS A 270 0.73 25.87 7.50
C LYS A 270 -0.48 26.29 8.34
N LYS A 271 -1.68 26.09 7.83
CA LYS A 271 -2.94 26.44 8.50
C LYS A 271 -3.44 25.19 9.25
N ALA A 272 -3.24 25.13 10.56
CA ALA A 272 -3.48 23.94 11.37
C ALA A 272 -4.89 23.33 11.25
N ASP A 273 -5.92 24.21 11.21
CA ASP A 273 -7.33 23.79 11.22
C ASP A 273 -8.04 24.02 9.88
N ALA A 274 -7.29 24.31 8.82
CA ALA A 274 -7.89 24.62 7.53
C ALA A 274 -8.52 23.37 6.90
N ASP A 275 -9.69 23.54 6.29
CA ASP A 275 -10.26 22.53 5.38
C ASP A 275 -9.51 22.59 4.03
N TRP A 276 -8.68 21.59 3.78
CA TRP A 276 -7.81 21.61 2.60
C TRP A 276 -8.56 21.56 1.26
N VAL A 277 -9.75 20.95 1.23
CA VAL A 277 -10.61 20.98 0.04
C VAL A 277 -11.10 22.40 -0.20
N GLN A 278 -11.62 23.07 0.85
CA GLN A 278 -12.11 24.44 0.76
C GLN A 278 -11.00 25.41 0.37
N GLU A 279 -9.81 25.26 0.97
CA GLU A 279 -8.64 26.09 0.63
C GLU A 279 -8.20 25.91 -0.82
N PHE A 280 -8.22 24.67 -1.35
CA PHE A 280 -7.91 24.42 -2.76
C PHE A 280 -8.92 25.11 -3.68
N LEU A 281 -10.21 24.95 -3.39
CA LEU A 281 -11.28 25.53 -4.21
C LEU A 281 -11.33 27.05 -4.15
N ALA A 282 -10.87 27.66 -3.05
CA ALA A 282 -10.76 29.10 -2.88
C ALA A 282 -9.48 29.69 -3.47
N PHE A 283 -8.48 28.85 -3.80
CA PHE A 283 -7.22 29.33 -4.37
C PHE A 283 -7.44 29.80 -5.82
N PRO A 284 -6.83 30.94 -6.24
CA PRO A 284 -7.02 31.47 -7.59
C PRO A 284 -6.64 30.48 -8.69
N VAL A 285 -7.48 30.34 -9.70
CA VAL A 285 -7.24 29.52 -10.91
C VAL A 285 -6.99 30.49 -12.07
N GLU A 286 -5.75 30.90 -12.23
CA GLU A 286 -5.35 31.98 -13.13
C GLU A 286 -5.39 31.57 -14.60
N HIS A 287 -5.12 30.29 -14.87
CA HIS A 287 -5.06 29.75 -16.21
C HIS A 287 -6.25 28.82 -16.47
N LYS A 288 -6.64 28.71 -17.75
CA LYS A 288 -7.65 27.74 -18.15
C LYS A 288 -7.14 26.33 -17.84
N PRO A 289 -7.89 25.49 -17.07
CA PRO A 289 -7.52 24.10 -16.83
C PRO A 289 -7.22 23.33 -18.12
N GLY A 290 -6.22 22.48 -18.09
CA GLY A 290 -5.75 21.73 -19.22
C GLY A 290 -4.72 22.47 -20.11
N THR A 291 -4.38 23.72 -19.84
CA THR A 291 -3.50 24.53 -20.70
C THR A 291 -2.18 24.95 -20.05
N PHE A 292 -2.07 24.84 -18.72
CA PHE A 292 -0.89 25.30 -17.99
C PHE A 292 -0.44 24.25 -16.99
N TYR A 293 0.75 23.71 -17.22
CA TYR A 293 1.35 22.69 -16.35
C TYR A 293 1.98 23.33 -15.10
N THR A 294 1.50 22.95 -13.94
CA THR A 294 2.12 23.28 -12.64
C THR A 294 2.09 22.05 -11.76
N TYR A 295 3.26 21.55 -11.35
CA TYR A 295 3.36 20.44 -10.42
C TYR A 295 2.71 20.85 -9.08
N ASN A 296 1.60 20.18 -8.73
CA ASN A 296 0.69 20.63 -7.68
C ASN A 296 0.28 19.47 -6.78
N SER A 297 0.86 19.40 -5.59
CA SER A 297 0.59 18.31 -4.65
C SER A 297 -0.78 18.43 -3.98
N LEU A 298 -1.32 19.64 -3.82
CA LEU A 298 -2.67 19.83 -3.30
C LEU A 298 -3.73 19.40 -4.34
N GLY A 299 -3.43 19.51 -5.64
CA GLY A 299 -4.25 18.92 -6.69
C GLY A 299 -4.35 17.38 -6.57
N THR A 300 -3.27 16.73 -6.16
CA THR A 300 -3.32 15.27 -5.87
C THR A 300 -4.09 14.96 -4.60
N TYR A 301 -4.01 15.81 -3.57
CA TYR A 301 -4.88 15.70 -2.40
C TYR A 301 -6.36 15.78 -2.79
N MET A 302 -6.72 16.65 -3.74
CA MET A 302 -8.10 16.71 -4.26
C MET A 302 -8.53 15.40 -4.91
N LEU A 303 -7.63 14.71 -5.64
CA LEU A 303 -7.93 13.36 -6.16
C LEU A 303 -8.22 12.37 -5.03
N SER A 304 -7.42 12.40 -3.96
CA SER A 304 -7.65 11.58 -2.76
C SER A 304 -9.01 11.88 -2.11
N ALA A 305 -9.34 13.15 -1.96
CA ALA A 305 -10.63 13.58 -1.40
C ALA A 305 -11.81 13.17 -2.29
N ILE A 306 -11.66 13.23 -3.62
CA ILE A 306 -12.68 12.77 -4.58
C ILE A 306 -12.89 11.26 -4.45
N VAL A 307 -11.80 10.47 -4.43
CA VAL A 307 -11.90 9.01 -4.23
C VAL A 307 -12.65 8.71 -2.93
N GLN A 308 -12.27 9.33 -1.82
CA GLN A 308 -12.96 9.13 -0.54
C GLN A 308 -14.44 9.54 -0.61
N LYS A 309 -14.77 10.63 -1.30
CA LYS A 309 -16.15 11.11 -1.47
C LYS A 309 -17.04 10.12 -2.24
N VAL A 310 -16.52 9.54 -3.34
CA VAL A 310 -17.30 8.65 -4.21
C VAL A 310 -17.31 7.19 -3.75
N THR A 311 -16.35 6.78 -2.93
CA THR A 311 -16.25 5.40 -2.44
C THR A 311 -16.72 5.24 -1.00
N GLY A 312 -16.70 6.30 -0.19
CA GLY A 312 -16.90 6.27 1.26
C GLY A 312 -15.68 5.75 2.03
N GLU A 313 -14.58 5.42 1.36
CA GLU A 313 -13.38 4.81 1.93
C GLU A 313 -12.17 5.75 1.76
N LYS A 314 -11.26 5.82 2.75
CA LYS A 314 -9.96 6.46 2.56
C LYS A 314 -9.19 5.76 1.45
N VAL A 315 -8.31 6.47 0.73
CA VAL A 315 -7.57 5.87 -0.39
C VAL A 315 -6.79 4.62 0.04
N VAL A 316 -6.17 4.61 1.21
CA VAL A 316 -5.44 3.45 1.72
C VAL A 316 -6.36 2.24 1.93
N ASP A 317 -7.55 2.46 2.47
CA ASP A 317 -8.53 1.40 2.74
C ASP A 317 -9.16 0.91 1.43
N TYR A 318 -9.48 1.83 0.51
CA TYR A 318 -10.00 1.53 -0.82
C TYR A 318 -9.02 0.70 -1.66
N LEU A 319 -7.73 1.03 -1.61
CA LEU A 319 -6.67 0.29 -2.31
C LEU A 319 -6.35 -1.05 -1.65
N TYR A 320 -6.65 -1.23 -0.35
CA TYR A 320 -6.24 -2.44 0.35
C TYR A 320 -6.75 -3.73 -0.31
N PRO A 321 -8.07 -3.95 -0.53
CA PRO A 321 -8.56 -5.16 -1.17
C PRO A 321 -8.27 -5.21 -2.67
N ARG A 322 -8.10 -4.08 -3.34
CA ARG A 322 -8.02 -3.95 -4.80
C ARG A 322 -6.59 -4.03 -5.34
N LEU A 323 -5.64 -3.49 -4.59
CA LEU A 323 -4.24 -3.38 -5.02
C LEU A 323 -3.27 -4.01 -4.00
N PHE A 324 -3.31 -3.54 -2.74
CA PHE A 324 -2.28 -3.93 -1.77
C PHE A 324 -2.33 -5.41 -1.44
N ARG A 325 -3.51 -5.94 -1.16
CA ARG A 325 -3.69 -7.36 -0.85
C ARG A 325 -3.30 -8.29 -2.01
N PRO A 326 -3.73 -8.09 -3.26
CA PRO A 326 -3.28 -8.90 -4.40
C PRO A 326 -1.77 -8.90 -4.62
N LEU A 327 -1.10 -7.77 -4.34
CA LEU A 327 0.35 -7.64 -4.43
C LEU A 327 1.08 -8.17 -3.19
N GLY A 328 0.37 -8.64 -2.17
CA GLY A 328 0.96 -9.04 -0.89
C GLY A 328 1.61 -7.87 -0.14
N ILE A 329 1.11 -6.66 -0.32
CA ILE A 329 1.52 -5.46 0.41
C ILE A 329 0.73 -5.40 1.71
N VAL A 330 1.45 -5.43 2.82
CA VAL A 330 0.87 -5.39 4.16
C VAL A 330 1.33 -4.15 4.91
N ASN A 331 0.51 -3.70 5.87
CA ASN A 331 0.84 -2.54 6.71
C ASN A 331 1.03 -1.21 5.96
N ALA A 332 0.46 -1.07 4.77
CA ALA A 332 0.38 0.22 4.10
C ALA A 332 -0.34 1.22 5.03
N ARG A 333 0.27 2.38 5.23
CA ARG A 333 -0.30 3.47 6.03
C ARG A 333 -0.08 4.78 5.33
N TRP A 334 -1.00 5.71 5.50
CA TRP A 334 -0.94 7.00 4.82
C TRP A 334 -1.21 8.13 5.79
N GLN A 335 -0.44 9.21 5.69
CA GLN A 335 -0.71 10.45 6.44
C GLN A 335 -2.05 11.06 6.02
N GLU A 336 -2.66 11.79 6.93
CA GLU A 336 -3.98 12.40 6.73
C GLU A 336 -3.95 13.92 6.92
N SER A 337 -4.89 14.57 6.27
CA SER A 337 -5.23 15.97 6.56
C SER A 337 -6.00 16.08 7.88
N PRO A 338 -6.20 17.28 8.43
CA PRO A 338 -7.06 17.50 9.60
C PRO A 338 -8.50 16.96 9.42
N GLN A 339 -8.97 16.83 8.18
CA GLN A 339 -10.30 16.30 7.86
C GLN A 339 -10.33 14.76 7.73
N GLY A 340 -9.23 14.05 8.05
CA GLY A 340 -9.17 12.60 7.95
C GLY A 340 -9.16 12.06 6.52
N VAL A 341 -8.66 12.84 5.56
CA VAL A 341 -8.45 12.43 4.17
C VAL A 341 -6.96 12.12 3.98
N ASN A 342 -6.63 10.98 3.35
CA ASN A 342 -5.23 10.69 3.03
C ASN A 342 -4.63 11.81 2.17
N THR A 343 -3.37 12.21 2.47
CA THR A 343 -2.74 13.36 1.80
C THR A 343 -2.56 13.20 0.30
N GLY A 344 -2.61 11.96 -0.20
CA GLY A 344 -2.61 11.64 -1.62
C GLY A 344 -1.31 11.98 -2.34
N GLY A 345 -0.85 13.22 -2.22
CA GLY A 345 0.35 13.74 -2.88
C GLY A 345 1.67 13.35 -2.23
N TRP A 346 1.64 12.83 -1.00
CA TRP A 346 2.78 12.39 -0.19
C TRP A 346 2.29 11.52 0.98
N GLY A 347 3.21 10.99 1.78
CA GLY A 347 2.89 10.44 3.10
C GLY A 347 2.38 9.01 3.13
N LEU A 348 2.42 8.27 2.02
CA LEU A 348 2.26 6.83 2.00
C LEU A 348 3.53 6.17 2.55
N TYR A 349 3.41 5.10 3.32
CA TYR A 349 4.53 4.31 3.82
C TYR A 349 4.46 2.91 3.25
N LEU A 350 5.49 2.52 2.53
CA LEU A 350 5.66 1.18 1.94
C LEU A 350 7.13 0.74 2.03
N LYS A 351 7.35 -0.56 1.92
CA LYS A 351 8.71 -1.13 1.78
C LYS A 351 9.24 -0.92 0.36
N THR A 352 10.56 -1.00 0.22
CA THR A 352 11.22 -0.93 -1.10
C THR A 352 10.69 -1.97 -2.07
N GLU A 353 10.48 -3.20 -1.61
CA GLU A 353 9.93 -4.26 -2.44
C GLU A 353 8.47 -4.01 -2.87
N ASP A 354 7.67 -3.34 -2.04
CA ASP A 354 6.30 -2.99 -2.40
C ASP A 354 6.25 -1.98 -3.57
N LEU A 355 7.23 -1.06 -3.61
CA LEU A 355 7.42 -0.18 -4.77
C LEU A 355 7.83 -0.97 -6.03
N ALA A 356 8.73 -1.92 -5.87
CA ALA A 356 9.16 -2.79 -6.96
C ALA A 356 8.00 -3.61 -7.52
N LYS A 357 7.12 -4.13 -6.67
CA LYS A 357 5.87 -4.82 -7.09
C LYS A 357 4.95 -3.89 -7.87
N MET A 358 4.79 -2.64 -7.44
CA MET A 358 3.99 -1.64 -8.19
C MET A 358 4.59 -1.36 -9.56
N GLY A 359 5.92 -1.17 -9.64
CA GLY A 359 6.63 -1.02 -10.91
C GLY A 359 6.44 -2.24 -11.82
N GLN A 360 6.57 -3.45 -11.29
CA GLN A 360 6.36 -4.69 -12.03
C GLN A 360 4.91 -4.83 -12.52
N LEU A 361 3.92 -4.45 -11.72
CA LEU A 361 2.51 -4.43 -12.12
C LEU A 361 2.27 -3.53 -13.34
N PHE A 362 2.87 -2.33 -13.36
CA PHE A 362 2.79 -1.42 -14.50
C PHE A 362 3.48 -2.00 -15.74
N LEU A 363 4.66 -2.60 -15.61
CA LEU A 363 5.36 -3.28 -16.72
C LEU A 363 4.54 -4.45 -17.28
N GLN A 364 3.75 -5.12 -16.46
CA GLN A 364 2.84 -6.21 -16.85
C GLN A 364 1.45 -5.70 -17.25
N LYS A 365 1.31 -4.40 -17.52
CA LYS A 365 0.06 -3.78 -17.97
C LYS A 365 -1.12 -4.02 -17.04
N GLY A 366 -0.85 -4.03 -15.74
CA GLY A 366 -1.85 -4.22 -14.70
C GLY A 366 -2.20 -5.68 -14.39
N ASN A 367 -1.56 -6.65 -15.04
CA ASN A 367 -1.72 -8.06 -14.72
C ASN A 367 -0.74 -8.49 -13.62
N TRP A 368 -1.23 -9.24 -12.64
CA TRP A 368 -0.43 -9.80 -11.56
C TRP A 368 -0.79 -11.25 -11.34
N ASN A 369 0.16 -12.14 -11.56
CA ASN A 369 -0.02 -13.59 -11.42
C ASN A 369 -1.25 -14.15 -12.18
N GLY A 370 -1.52 -13.61 -13.37
CA GLY A 370 -2.66 -14.01 -14.20
C GLY A 370 -3.98 -13.27 -13.89
N GLN A 371 -4.02 -12.44 -12.87
CA GLN A 371 -5.18 -11.63 -12.53
C GLN A 371 -4.98 -10.18 -13.01
N GLN A 372 -5.96 -9.63 -13.71
CA GLN A 372 -5.97 -8.22 -14.08
C GLN A 372 -6.36 -7.37 -12.87
N ILE A 373 -5.37 -6.73 -12.23
CA ILE A 373 -5.54 -5.86 -11.05
C ILE A 373 -5.93 -4.45 -11.47
N LEU A 374 -5.24 -3.93 -12.49
CA LEU A 374 -5.55 -2.61 -13.07
C LEU A 374 -5.97 -2.80 -14.53
N PRO A 375 -6.96 -2.06 -15.04
CA PRO A 375 -7.30 -2.09 -16.46
C PRO A 375 -6.05 -1.78 -17.31
N GLU A 376 -5.78 -2.59 -18.35
CA GLU A 376 -4.62 -2.38 -19.23
C GLU A 376 -4.64 -0.97 -19.85
N GLU A 377 -5.81 -0.50 -20.27
CA GLU A 377 -5.97 0.83 -20.84
C GLU A 377 -5.64 1.94 -19.85
N TRP A 378 -5.98 1.76 -18.55
CA TRP A 378 -5.56 2.70 -17.51
C TRP A 378 -4.03 2.80 -17.41
N VAL A 379 -3.35 1.65 -17.35
CA VAL A 379 -1.88 1.62 -17.27
C VAL A 379 -1.25 2.30 -18.47
N LYS A 380 -1.78 2.03 -19.67
CA LYS A 380 -1.33 2.65 -20.92
C LYS A 380 -1.53 4.17 -20.91
N GLU A 381 -2.71 4.65 -20.53
CA GLU A 381 -2.98 6.10 -20.46
C GLU A 381 -2.17 6.78 -19.35
N ALA A 382 -2.11 6.18 -18.15
CA ALA A 382 -1.39 6.76 -17.03
C ALA A 382 0.11 6.92 -17.31
N SER A 383 0.71 5.97 -18.02
CA SER A 383 2.13 6.00 -18.39
C SER A 383 2.44 6.71 -19.72
N ALA A 384 1.42 7.16 -20.46
CA ALA A 384 1.60 7.93 -21.69
C ALA A 384 1.89 9.42 -21.40
N CYS A 385 2.45 10.12 -22.37
CA CYS A 385 2.52 11.58 -22.33
C CYS A 385 1.12 12.17 -22.57
N GLN A 386 0.49 12.67 -21.53
CA GLN A 386 -0.80 13.36 -21.60
C GLN A 386 -0.64 14.85 -21.87
N VAL A 387 0.41 15.44 -21.29
CA VAL A 387 0.71 16.87 -21.41
C VAL A 387 2.23 17.11 -21.41
N PRO A 388 2.72 18.23 -21.97
CA PRO A 388 4.11 18.65 -21.78
C PRO A 388 4.41 18.85 -20.29
N SER A 389 5.65 18.60 -19.87
CA SER A 389 6.07 18.73 -18.49
C SER A 389 7.24 19.66 -18.30
N LEU A 390 7.35 20.18 -17.07
CA LEU A 390 8.47 20.98 -16.59
C LEU A 390 8.92 20.45 -15.23
N PRO A 391 10.18 20.59 -14.83
CA PRO A 391 10.59 20.33 -13.45
C PRO A 391 9.71 21.11 -12.45
N ALA A 392 9.47 20.56 -11.28
CA ALA A 392 8.65 21.20 -10.25
C ALA A 392 9.19 22.61 -9.94
N GLY A 393 8.29 23.60 -9.91
CA GLY A 393 8.61 25.01 -9.65
C GLY A 393 9.36 25.74 -10.80
N MET A 394 9.58 25.08 -11.95
CA MET A 394 10.24 25.71 -13.09
C MET A 394 9.20 26.28 -14.07
N LYS A 395 9.44 27.51 -14.56
CA LYS A 395 8.64 28.14 -15.62
C LYS A 395 9.35 28.00 -16.97
N PRO A 396 8.62 28.04 -18.12
CA PRO A 396 9.18 27.84 -19.46
C PRO A 396 10.38 28.76 -19.79
N GLU A 397 10.35 30.01 -19.37
CA GLU A 397 11.42 30.98 -19.57
C GLU A 397 12.74 30.60 -18.87
N MET A 398 12.65 29.78 -17.80
CA MET A 398 13.82 29.35 -17.03
C MET A 398 14.61 28.23 -17.76
N LEU A 399 14.00 27.51 -18.70
CA LEU A 399 14.61 26.38 -19.41
C LEU A 399 15.87 26.78 -20.19
N LYS A 400 15.82 27.95 -20.87
CA LYS A 400 16.98 28.47 -21.64
C LYS A 400 18.15 28.76 -20.70
N LYS A 401 17.88 29.40 -19.56
CA LYS A 401 18.88 29.73 -18.55
C LYS A 401 19.48 28.46 -17.92
N ALA A 402 18.68 27.44 -17.68
CA ALA A 402 19.09 26.16 -17.15
C ALA A 402 19.78 25.26 -18.20
N LYS A 403 19.84 25.66 -19.47
CA LYS A 403 20.36 24.87 -20.60
C LYS A 403 19.71 23.48 -20.73
N MET A 404 18.43 23.39 -20.37
CA MET A 404 17.66 22.14 -20.43
C MET A 404 16.94 22.00 -21.78
N SER A 405 16.95 20.78 -22.30
CA SER A 405 16.23 20.43 -23.53
C SER A 405 15.64 19.01 -23.44
N ALA A 406 14.63 18.71 -24.24
CA ALA A 406 14.06 17.37 -24.32
C ALA A 406 15.08 16.29 -24.72
N LYS A 407 16.15 16.67 -25.44
CA LYS A 407 17.23 15.73 -25.81
C LYS A 407 18.09 15.30 -24.63
N THR A 408 18.17 16.11 -23.57
CA THR A 408 19.11 15.94 -22.46
C THR A 408 18.46 15.74 -21.10
N SER A 409 17.16 15.96 -20.98
CA SER A 409 16.45 15.96 -19.70
C SER A 409 15.21 15.07 -19.71
N ASP A 410 15.13 14.19 -18.70
CA ASP A 410 13.95 13.37 -18.48
C ASP A 410 12.76 14.15 -17.89
N TRP A 411 12.99 15.37 -17.41
CA TRP A 411 11.93 16.26 -16.94
C TRP A 411 11.07 16.88 -18.04
N LEU A 412 11.50 16.77 -19.29
CA LEU A 412 10.87 17.42 -20.44
C LEU A 412 10.28 16.43 -21.44
N GLN A 413 9.99 15.19 -20.99
CA GLN A 413 9.42 14.14 -21.85
C GLN A 413 7.90 14.05 -21.77
N GLY A 414 7.28 14.86 -20.93
CA GLY A 414 5.85 14.87 -20.67
C GLY A 414 5.45 14.23 -19.34
N TYR A 415 4.19 14.43 -18.99
CA TYR A 415 3.57 13.94 -17.77
C TYR A 415 2.32 13.13 -18.11
N GLY A 416 2.18 12.01 -17.44
CA GLY A 416 1.01 11.14 -17.55
C GLY A 416 0.01 11.41 -16.43
N TYR A 417 -0.62 10.36 -15.90
CA TYR A 417 -1.47 10.46 -14.73
C TYR A 417 -0.62 10.26 -13.47
N GLN A 418 -0.14 11.36 -12.90
CA GLN A 418 0.68 11.41 -11.68
C GLN A 418 2.02 10.67 -11.80
N MET A 419 2.59 10.63 -12.99
CA MET A 419 3.93 10.09 -13.25
C MET A 419 4.60 10.79 -14.42
N TRP A 420 5.93 10.83 -14.38
CA TRP A 420 6.76 11.46 -15.40
C TRP A 420 7.06 10.49 -16.55
N ARG A 421 7.02 10.98 -17.76
CA ARG A 421 7.68 10.29 -18.87
C ARG A 421 9.18 10.57 -18.85
N CYS A 422 9.95 9.59 -19.31
CA CYS A 422 11.39 9.69 -19.42
C CYS A 422 11.83 9.34 -20.83
N ARG A 423 13.07 9.68 -21.16
CA ARG A 423 13.70 9.23 -22.40
C ARG A 423 13.72 7.70 -22.47
N HIS A 424 13.99 7.16 -23.65
CA HIS A 424 14.06 5.72 -23.89
C HIS A 424 12.76 4.96 -23.57
N ASN A 425 11.63 5.65 -23.75
CA ASN A 425 10.30 5.11 -23.51
C ASN A 425 10.06 4.62 -22.04
N ALA A 426 10.82 5.18 -21.10
CA ALA A 426 10.62 4.90 -19.69
C ALA A 426 9.61 5.85 -19.05
N TYR A 427 9.16 5.52 -17.83
CA TYR A 427 8.38 6.38 -16.95
C TYR A 427 8.84 6.19 -15.51
N ARG A 428 8.56 7.18 -14.66
CA ARG A 428 8.93 7.16 -13.26
C ARG A 428 7.88 7.83 -12.38
N ALA A 429 7.77 7.35 -11.15
CA ALA A 429 7.20 8.06 -10.02
C ALA A 429 8.33 8.80 -9.28
N ASP A 430 8.08 10.02 -8.80
CA ASP A 430 9.13 10.86 -8.21
C ASP A 430 8.52 11.84 -7.18
#